data_e411add15512128b8a367ca986fc0af1
#
_entry.id   e411add15512128b8a367ca986fc0af1
#
_cell.length_a   1.000
_cell.length_b   1.000
_cell.length_c   1.000
_cell.angle_alpha   90.00
_cell.angle_beta   90.00
_cell.angle_gamma   90.00
#
_symmetry.space_group_name_H-M   'P 1'
#
loop_
_entity.id
_entity.type
_entity.pdbx_description
1 polymer ?
#
loop_
_entity_poly.entity_id
_entity_poly.type
_entity_poly.pdbx_seq_one_letter_code
_entity_poly.pdbx_strand_id
1 'polypeptide(L)'
;MKIKSLLVVCLALVSMGATAQKQKKVVDRVDQRTVQEYDHTNTTTTFKPYWYIDLQGGAQWTIGEAKFKDLLSPNVQLGLGYQFSKVVGARLAVNGWQSRGAFDNLEIMKYKWKYLAPGLDVTFNISNLLAGWNPKRFFNFSLFVGGGANIAWGNSEAADLAAKGYNMQYLWDGTKVRPYFRGGAQALFRVSDHVGILLEGSFNGLSDKYNSKYGDNIDKYVNALVGVRINLGKGYQENKEEVYRDVIVNDTIYKYVTIEEPKPVKAEPMRREVFFVINKYDIRDTESGKIKDIAEYMKANKDAKVNVVGYADAGTGNDRVNDRLSKQRADVVVKALIEKYEIAADRISYDSKGARVQPFPENNDMNRVTILIAE
;
A
#
# COMPACT_ATOMS: atom_id res chain seq x y z
N MET A 1 24.43 -22.81 7.49
CA MET A 1 25.89 -23.09 7.50
C MET A 1 26.63 -21.91 6.89
N LYS A 2 27.45 -21.25 7.65
CA LYS A 2 28.19 -20.03 7.28
C LYS A 2 29.41 -20.38 6.46
N ILE A 3 29.59 -19.74 5.30
CA ILE A 3 30.90 -19.74 4.62
C ILE A 3 31.31 -18.27 4.46
N LYS A 4 32.32 -17.91 5.22
CA LYS A 4 33.06 -16.66 5.11
C LYS A 4 34.11 -16.85 4.03
N SER A 5 34.06 -16.03 2.97
CA SER A 5 35.16 -15.92 2.03
C SER A 5 35.96 -14.68 2.34
N LEU A 6 37.17 -14.91 2.77
CA LEU A 6 38.21 -13.93 3.06
C LEU A 6 38.89 -13.53 1.75
N LEU A 7 38.81 -12.29 1.35
CA LEU A 7 39.54 -11.77 0.18
C LEU A 7 40.85 -11.17 0.66
N VAL A 8 41.96 -11.80 0.26
CA VAL A 8 43.33 -11.28 0.47
C VAL A 8 43.68 -10.38 -0.70
N VAL A 9 43.93 -9.11 -0.43
CA VAL A 9 44.46 -8.14 -1.39
C VAL A 9 45.98 -8.15 -1.29
N CYS A 10 46.66 -8.65 -2.31
CA CYS A 10 48.09 -8.42 -2.49
C CYS A 10 48.34 -7.18 -3.33
N LEU A 11 48.83 -6.11 -2.72
CA LEU A 11 49.42 -4.99 -3.41
C LEU A 11 50.82 -5.36 -3.88
N ALA A 12 51.03 -5.42 -5.19
CA ALA A 12 52.37 -5.41 -5.78
C ALA A 12 52.49 -4.06 -6.56
N LEU A 13 53.25 -3.15 -6.00
CA LEU A 13 53.71 -1.92 -6.68
C LEU A 13 54.88 -2.33 -7.60
N VAL A 14 54.63 -2.31 -8.91
CA VAL A 14 55.67 -2.26 -9.94
C VAL A 14 55.45 -1.00 -10.74
N SER A 15 56.31 0.00 -10.49
CA SER A 15 56.41 1.18 -11.27
C SER A 15 57.10 0.90 -12.61
N MET A 16 56.36 0.66 -13.67
CA MET A 16 56.82 0.77 -15.05
C MET A 16 55.88 1.75 -15.76
N GLY A 17 56.41 2.79 -16.34
CA GLY A 17 55.68 3.78 -17.12
C GLY A 17 55.00 3.14 -18.33
N ALA A 18 53.85 2.62 -18.10
CA ALA A 18 52.90 2.25 -19.13
C ALA A 18 51.88 3.39 -19.24
N THR A 19 51.82 4.05 -20.39
CA THR A 19 50.67 4.89 -20.73
C THR A 19 49.40 4.07 -20.52
N ALA A 20 48.69 4.38 -19.47
CA ALA A 20 47.45 3.68 -19.17
C ALA A 20 46.43 3.98 -20.28
N GLN A 21 46.22 3.04 -21.17
CA GLN A 21 45.17 3.14 -22.17
C GLN A 21 43.83 3.27 -21.48
N LYS A 22 43.14 4.36 -21.70
CA LYS A 22 41.79 4.55 -21.17
C LYS A 22 40.86 3.50 -21.75
N GLN A 23 40.25 2.68 -20.89
CA GLN A 23 39.23 1.70 -21.28
C GLN A 23 37.83 2.27 -20.96
N LYS A 24 36.93 2.13 -21.91
CA LYS A 24 35.52 2.45 -21.72
C LYS A 24 34.69 1.19 -21.52
N LYS A 25 33.90 1.16 -20.47
CA LYS A 25 32.91 0.11 -20.23
C LYS A 25 31.74 0.30 -21.19
N VAL A 26 31.54 -0.64 -22.09
CA VAL A 26 30.46 -0.62 -23.09
C VAL A 26 29.55 -1.80 -22.85
N VAL A 27 28.26 -1.63 -23.08
CA VAL A 27 27.30 -2.75 -23.06
C VAL A 27 27.65 -3.68 -24.22
N ASP A 28 27.92 -4.93 -23.91
CA ASP A 28 28.18 -5.96 -24.91
C ASP A 28 26.89 -6.59 -25.39
N ARG A 29 26.06 -7.06 -24.43
CA ARG A 29 24.75 -7.62 -24.70
C ARG A 29 23.85 -7.48 -23.47
N VAL A 30 22.57 -7.63 -23.69
CA VAL A 30 21.56 -7.74 -22.62
C VAL A 30 20.91 -9.12 -22.76
N ASP A 31 21.15 -9.98 -21.78
CA ASP A 31 20.52 -11.28 -21.72
C ASP A 31 19.22 -11.13 -20.92
N GLN A 32 18.11 -11.59 -21.48
CA GLN A 32 16.82 -11.61 -20.81
C GLN A 32 16.60 -13.00 -20.20
N ARG A 33 16.24 -12.99 -18.92
CA ARG A 33 15.79 -14.21 -18.23
C ARG A 33 14.48 -13.95 -17.50
N THR A 34 13.61 -14.94 -17.49
CA THR A 34 12.40 -14.92 -16.69
C THR A 34 12.71 -15.42 -15.29
N VAL A 35 12.33 -14.64 -14.29
CA VAL A 35 12.46 -14.98 -12.87
C VAL A 35 11.09 -14.91 -12.25
N GLN A 36 10.73 -15.90 -11.43
CA GLN A 36 9.51 -15.87 -10.63
C GLN A 36 9.71 -14.97 -9.42
N GLU A 37 8.95 -13.90 -9.33
CA GLU A 37 8.91 -12.99 -8.20
C GLU A 37 7.62 -13.19 -7.43
N TYR A 38 7.71 -13.24 -6.10
CA TYR A 38 6.53 -13.29 -5.24
C TYR A 38 5.65 -12.07 -5.52
N ASP A 39 4.37 -12.31 -5.81
CA ASP A 39 3.39 -11.24 -6.08
C ASP A 39 2.51 -11.01 -4.84
N HIS A 40 1.74 -12.02 -4.46
CA HIS A 40 0.88 -11.97 -3.30
C HIS A 40 0.51 -13.36 -2.79
N THR A 41 -0.06 -13.42 -1.59
CA THR A 41 -0.64 -14.65 -1.05
C THR A 41 -2.14 -14.64 -1.26
N ASN A 42 -2.63 -15.61 -2.02
CA ASN A 42 -4.06 -15.85 -2.17
C ASN A 42 -4.56 -16.64 -0.96
N THR A 43 -5.49 -16.07 -0.19
CA THR A 43 -6.05 -16.74 0.99
C THR A 43 -7.49 -17.15 0.71
N THR A 44 -7.72 -18.45 0.56
CA THR A 44 -9.06 -19.03 0.44
C THR A 44 -9.50 -19.60 1.78
N THR A 45 -10.74 -19.27 2.18
CA THR A 45 -11.30 -19.74 3.44
C THR A 45 -12.39 -20.75 3.17
N THR A 46 -12.25 -21.96 3.74
CA THR A 46 -13.21 -23.05 3.60
C THR A 46 -13.90 -23.35 4.92
N PHE A 47 -15.20 -23.65 4.87
CA PHE A 47 -15.97 -24.04 6.07
C PHE A 47 -15.52 -25.41 6.56
N LYS A 48 -15.39 -25.54 7.92
CA LYS A 48 -15.24 -26.82 8.62
C LYS A 48 -16.36 -26.99 9.64
N PRO A 49 -17.04 -28.15 9.69
CA PRO A 49 -17.98 -28.45 10.76
C PRO A 49 -17.33 -28.39 12.14
N TYR A 50 -18.06 -27.93 13.14
CA TYR A 50 -17.53 -27.79 14.49
C TYR A 50 -18.57 -27.96 15.56
N TRP A 51 -18.13 -28.39 16.74
CA TRP A 51 -18.94 -28.46 17.96
C TRP A 51 -18.89 -27.13 18.70
N TYR A 52 -19.96 -26.84 19.44
CA TYR A 52 -20.02 -25.68 20.34
C TYR A 52 -20.82 -26.01 21.61
N ILE A 53 -20.53 -25.27 22.68
CA ILE A 53 -21.22 -25.30 23.94
C ILE A 53 -21.84 -23.93 24.19
N ASP A 54 -23.14 -23.92 24.57
CA ASP A 54 -23.87 -22.72 24.99
C ASP A 54 -24.11 -22.79 26.50
N LEU A 55 -23.76 -21.73 27.22
CA LEU A 55 -24.04 -21.53 28.64
C LEU A 55 -24.83 -20.23 28.77
N GLN A 56 -26.08 -20.32 29.21
CA GLN A 56 -27.01 -19.21 29.24
C GLN A 56 -27.79 -19.13 30.54
N GLY A 57 -28.09 -17.90 30.99
CA GLY A 57 -28.96 -17.60 32.08
C GLY A 57 -29.90 -16.45 31.74
N GLY A 58 -31.00 -16.35 32.41
CA GLY A 58 -31.98 -15.29 32.18
C GLY A 58 -33.30 -15.51 32.85
N ALA A 59 -34.36 -15.18 32.16
CA ALA A 59 -35.70 -15.24 32.68
C ALA A 59 -36.65 -16.02 31.77
N GLN A 60 -37.60 -16.66 32.43
CA GLN A 60 -38.76 -17.27 31.82
C GLN A 60 -40.01 -16.49 32.23
N TRP A 61 -40.88 -16.26 31.27
CA TRP A 61 -42.22 -15.75 31.49
C TRP A 61 -43.26 -16.81 31.10
N THR A 62 -43.99 -17.34 32.09
CA THR A 62 -45.14 -18.19 31.82
C THR A 62 -46.30 -17.31 31.38
N ILE A 63 -46.89 -17.57 30.21
CA ILE A 63 -48.03 -16.79 29.70
C ILE A 63 -49.28 -17.27 30.46
N GLY A 64 -49.95 -16.34 31.13
CA GLY A 64 -51.14 -16.59 31.93
C GLY A 64 -51.89 -15.31 32.23
N GLU A 65 -52.92 -15.40 33.08
CA GLU A 65 -53.88 -14.33 33.35
C GLU A 65 -53.32 -13.20 34.25
N ALA A 66 -52.26 -13.51 35.03
CA ALA A 66 -51.67 -12.52 35.95
C ALA A 66 -50.67 -11.62 35.25
N LYS A 67 -50.27 -10.50 35.91
CA LYS A 67 -49.33 -9.52 35.37
C LYS A 67 -47.99 -10.13 35.08
N PHE A 68 -47.31 -9.66 34.01
CA PHE A 68 -46.00 -10.11 33.54
C PHE A 68 -44.98 -10.32 34.66
N LYS A 69 -44.83 -9.33 35.55
CA LYS A 69 -43.84 -9.35 36.66
C LYS A 69 -44.07 -10.49 37.66
N ASP A 70 -45.34 -10.94 37.82
CA ASP A 70 -45.74 -11.96 38.79
C ASP A 70 -45.50 -13.36 38.25
N LEU A 71 -45.45 -13.53 36.92
CA LEU A 71 -45.24 -14.78 36.22
C LEU A 71 -43.77 -14.96 35.77
N LEU A 72 -42.89 -13.98 36.09
CA LEU A 72 -41.47 -14.02 35.71
C LEU A 72 -40.69 -14.91 36.69
N SER A 73 -39.86 -15.78 36.18
CA SER A 73 -39.03 -16.73 36.96
C SER A 73 -37.61 -16.85 36.39
N PRO A 74 -36.61 -17.23 37.20
CA PRO A 74 -35.25 -17.46 36.70
C PRO A 74 -35.19 -18.68 35.79
N ASN A 75 -34.26 -18.65 34.85
CA ASN A 75 -34.05 -19.74 33.91
C ASN A 75 -32.56 -19.87 33.54
N VAL A 76 -32.11 -21.10 33.32
CA VAL A 76 -30.78 -21.42 32.81
C VAL A 76 -30.88 -22.42 31.67
N GLN A 77 -29.91 -22.40 30.79
CA GLN A 77 -29.80 -23.32 29.68
C GLN A 77 -28.37 -23.76 29.45
N LEU A 78 -28.18 -25.05 29.26
CA LEU A 78 -26.96 -25.67 28.78
C LEU A 78 -27.24 -26.27 27.40
N GLY A 79 -26.40 -26.00 26.40
CA GLY A 79 -26.51 -26.54 25.06
C GLY A 79 -25.21 -27.15 24.57
N LEU A 80 -25.32 -28.27 23.85
CA LEU A 80 -24.24 -28.86 23.07
C LEU A 80 -24.69 -28.91 21.62
N GLY A 81 -24.02 -28.16 20.74
CA GLY A 81 -24.41 -28.04 19.35
C GLY A 81 -23.33 -28.47 18.39
N TYR A 82 -23.77 -28.80 17.20
CA TYR A 82 -22.90 -29.13 16.07
C TYR A 82 -23.34 -28.35 14.82
N GLN A 83 -22.44 -27.62 14.25
CA GLN A 83 -22.66 -26.88 12.99
C GLN A 83 -22.25 -27.75 11.81
N PHE A 84 -23.22 -28.27 11.05
CA PHE A 84 -22.97 -29.19 9.93
C PHE A 84 -22.52 -28.48 8.68
N SER A 85 -23.10 -27.32 8.43
CA SER A 85 -22.86 -26.55 7.22
C SER A 85 -22.78 -25.05 7.53
N LYS A 86 -22.55 -24.26 6.52
CA LYS A 86 -22.51 -22.79 6.63
C LYS A 86 -23.80 -22.21 7.22
N VAL A 87 -24.94 -22.91 7.06
CA VAL A 87 -26.27 -22.41 7.41
C VAL A 87 -26.93 -23.27 8.47
N VAL A 88 -26.80 -24.59 8.42
CA VAL A 88 -27.58 -25.55 9.25
C VAL A 88 -26.73 -26.15 10.35
N GLY A 89 -27.27 -26.18 11.55
CA GLY A 89 -26.73 -26.87 12.72
C GLY A 89 -27.81 -27.58 13.50
N ALA A 90 -27.42 -28.38 14.51
CA ALA A 90 -28.33 -28.93 15.51
C ALA A 90 -27.74 -28.68 16.91
N ARG A 91 -28.64 -28.63 17.89
CA ARG A 91 -28.27 -28.41 19.29
C ARG A 91 -29.13 -29.30 20.21
N LEU A 92 -28.48 -30.08 21.04
CA LEU A 92 -29.09 -30.67 22.23
C LEU A 92 -29.04 -29.61 23.31
N ALA A 93 -30.17 -29.23 23.89
CA ALA A 93 -30.24 -28.24 24.93
C ALA A 93 -31.06 -28.75 26.12
N VAL A 94 -30.61 -28.39 27.30
CA VAL A 94 -31.34 -28.63 28.55
C VAL A 94 -31.62 -27.28 29.17
N ASN A 95 -32.90 -26.95 29.24
CA ASN A 95 -33.40 -25.69 29.81
C ASN A 95 -34.17 -25.99 31.08
N GLY A 96 -34.11 -25.15 32.09
CA GLY A 96 -34.85 -25.37 33.29
C GLY A 96 -34.57 -24.38 34.41
N TRP A 97 -35.21 -24.54 35.47
CA TRP A 97 -35.15 -24.04 36.83
C TRP A 97 -36.55 -24.00 37.43
N GLN A 98 -37.27 -22.87 37.27
CA GLN A 98 -38.54 -22.63 37.93
C GLN A 98 -39.53 -21.99 36.94
N SER A 99 -40.77 -22.45 37.00
CA SER A 99 -41.92 -21.76 36.41
C SER A 99 -42.84 -21.23 37.50
N ARG A 100 -43.62 -20.21 37.17
CA ARG A 100 -44.60 -19.58 38.06
C ARG A 100 -45.98 -19.51 37.43
N GLY A 101 -46.99 -19.70 38.26
CA GLY A 101 -48.37 -19.35 37.97
C GLY A 101 -48.92 -18.39 39.03
N ALA A 102 -49.95 -17.65 38.71
CA ALA A 102 -50.62 -16.79 39.67
C ALA A 102 -52.10 -16.64 39.32
N PHE A 103 -52.92 -16.36 40.34
CA PHE A 103 -54.27 -15.83 40.20
C PHE A 103 -54.26 -14.35 40.50
N ASP A 104 -54.92 -13.55 39.68
CA ASP A 104 -55.03 -12.08 39.82
C ASP A 104 -56.48 -11.75 40.15
N ASN A 105 -56.89 -12.13 41.36
CA ASN A 105 -58.21 -11.82 41.93
C ASN A 105 -58.08 -10.62 42.89
N LEU A 106 -58.81 -10.64 44.03
CA LEU A 106 -58.71 -9.59 45.06
C LEU A 106 -57.31 -9.50 45.68
N GLU A 107 -56.60 -10.64 45.77
CA GLU A 107 -55.20 -10.74 46.14
C GLU A 107 -54.44 -11.60 45.12
N ILE A 108 -53.18 -11.23 44.84
CA ILE A 108 -52.34 -11.97 43.91
C ILE A 108 -51.77 -13.19 44.60
N MET A 109 -52.30 -14.35 44.27
CA MET A 109 -51.85 -15.64 44.81
C MET A 109 -50.92 -16.33 43.83
N LYS A 110 -49.63 -16.42 44.19
CA LYS A 110 -48.57 -16.99 43.37
C LYS A 110 -48.27 -18.41 43.80
N TYR A 111 -47.90 -19.27 42.85
CA TYR A 111 -47.37 -20.60 43.06
C TYR A 111 -46.25 -20.87 42.05
N LYS A 112 -45.39 -21.83 42.37
CA LYS A 112 -44.26 -22.19 41.56
C LYS A 112 -44.04 -23.68 41.55
N TRP A 113 -43.37 -24.13 40.49
CA TRP A 113 -42.88 -25.50 40.35
C TRP A 113 -41.52 -25.48 39.69
N LYS A 114 -40.77 -26.58 39.76
CA LYS A 114 -39.49 -26.77 39.11
C LYS A 114 -39.66 -27.54 37.81
N TYR A 115 -38.79 -27.32 36.87
CA TYR A 115 -38.79 -28.12 35.66
C TYR A 115 -37.39 -28.27 35.07
N LEU A 116 -37.23 -29.31 34.23
CA LEU A 116 -36.09 -29.55 33.37
C LEU A 116 -36.64 -29.95 32.00
N ALA A 117 -36.16 -29.31 30.93
CA ALA A 117 -36.66 -29.51 29.58
C ALA A 117 -35.52 -29.85 28.62
N PRO A 118 -35.05 -31.12 28.57
CA PRO A 118 -34.16 -31.57 27.52
C PRO A 118 -34.89 -31.56 26.17
N GLY A 119 -34.18 -31.10 25.12
CA GLY A 119 -34.73 -31.03 23.78
C GLY A 119 -33.67 -30.93 22.71
N LEU A 120 -34.09 -31.20 21.49
CA LEU A 120 -33.26 -31.09 20.29
C LEU A 120 -33.77 -29.93 19.41
N ASP A 121 -32.87 -29.08 18.98
CA ASP A 121 -33.14 -27.97 18.06
C ASP A 121 -32.41 -28.17 16.73
N VAL A 122 -33.06 -27.74 15.67
CA VAL A 122 -32.39 -27.47 14.37
C VAL A 122 -32.25 -25.98 14.24
N THR A 123 -31.03 -25.53 13.96
CA THR A 123 -30.69 -24.11 13.86
C THR A 123 -30.39 -23.71 12.44
N PHE A 124 -30.84 -22.52 12.03
CA PHE A 124 -30.65 -21.95 10.70
C PHE A 124 -29.97 -20.57 10.83
N ASN A 125 -28.74 -20.45 10.38
CA ASN A 125 -28.03 -19.16 10.39
C ASN A 125 -28.52 -18.29 9.22
N ILE A 126 -29.42 -17.37 9.51
CA ILE A 126 -30.06 -16.47 8.54
C ILE A 126 -29.04 -15.45 7.99
N SER A 127 -28.12 -14.99 8.83
CA SER A 127 -27.05 -14.09 8.36
C SER A 127 -26.20 -14.72 7.27
N ASN A 128 -25.86 -16.01 7.41
CA ASN A 128 -25.08 -16.73 6.38
C ASN A 128 -25.93 -17.08 5.15
N LEU A 129 -27.22 -17.32 5.34
CA LEU A 129 -28.15 -17.62 4.23
C LEU A 129 -28.32 -16.41 3.31
N LEU A 130 -28.54 -15.22 3.88
CA LEU A 130 -28.86 -14.00 3.12
C LEU A 130 -27.64 -13.21 2.66
N ALA A 131 -26.61 -13.12 3.51
CA ALA A 131 -25.42 -12.29 3.25
C ALA A 131 -24.16 -13.09 2.93
N GLY A 132 -24.30 -14.39 2.60
CA GLY A 132 -23.18 -15.29 2.36
C GLY A 132 -22.44 -15.65 3.66
N TRP A 133 -21.65 -16.71 3.58
CA TRP A 133 -20.86 -17.15 4.74
C TRP A 133 -19.60 -16.32 4.91
N ASN A 134 -19.41 -15.82 6.13
CA ASN A 134 -18.19 -15.12 6.55
C ASN A 134 -17.82 -15.58 7.97
N PRO A 135 -16.71 -16.33 8.16
CA PRO A 135 -16.32 -16.87 9.47
C PRO A 135 -15.89 -15.79 10.46
N LYS A 136 -15.53 -14.59 9.99
CA LYS A 136 -15.09 -13.46 10.81
C LYS A 136 -16.19 -12.43 11.05
N ARG A 137 -17.44 -12.74 10.66
CA ARG A 137 -18.60 -11.86 10.88
C ARG A 137 -18.80 -11.62 12.36
N PHE A 138 -18.89 -10.34 12.77
CA PHE A 138 -19.13 -9.95 14.17
C PHE A 138 -20.51 -10.37 14.69
N PHE A 139 -21.56 -10.15 13.89
CA PHE A 139 -22.94 -10.43 14.25
C PHE A 139 -23.54 -11.53 13.38
N ASN A 140 -24.09 -12.57 14.03
CA ASN A 140 -24.83 -13.64 13.37
C ASN A 140 -26.22 -13.79 13.98
N PHE A 141 -27.23 -13.75 13.13
CA PHE A 141 -28.62 -14.01 13.49
C PHE A 141 -29.03 -15.40 13.01
N SER A 142 -29.65 -16.18 13.90
CA SER A 142 -30.14 -17.53 13.60
C SER A 142 -31.54 -17.71 14.11
N LEU A 143 -32.31 -18.49 13.38
CA LEU A 143 -33.60 -19.04 13.87
C LEU A 143 -33.41 -20.50 14.24
N PHE A 144 -34.27 -21.00 15.12
CA PHE A 144 -34.30 -22.42 15.45
C PHE A 144 -35.71 -22.90 15.71
N VAL A 145 -35.91 -24.18 15.48
CA VAL A 145 -37.12 -24.91 15.85
C VAL A 145 -36.69 -26.23 16.49
N GLY A 146 -37.46 -26.68 17.45
CA GLY A 146 -37.14 -27.90 18.17
C GLY A 146 -38.25 -28.38 19.07
N GLY A 147 -37.92 -29.36 19.91
CA GLY A 147 -38.84 -29.91 20.90
C GLY A 147 -38.17 -30.99 21.74
N GLY A 148 -38.92 -31.50 22.70
CA GLY A 148 -38.39 -32.48 23.63
C GLY A 148 -39.39 -32.84 24.70
N ALA A 149 -38.87 -33.16 25.90
CA ALA A 149 -39.66 -33.51 27.05
C ALA A 149 -39.48 -32.47 28.16
N ASN A 150 -40.59 -31.95 28.70
CA ASN A 150 -40.57 -31.10 29.89
C ASN A 150 -40.88 -32.01 31.11
N ILE A 151 -39.96 -32.10 32.03
CA ILE A 151 -40.04 -32.86 33.27
C ILE A 151 -40.28 -31.85 34.38
N ALA A 152 -41.49 -31.82 34.96
CA ALA A 152 -41.88 -30.86 35.98
C ALA A 152 -42.16 -31.56 37.31
N TRP A 153 -41.80 -30.92 38.43
CA TRP A 153 -42.01 -31.42 39.80
C TRP A 153 -42.11 -30.26 40.81
N GLY A 154 -42.57 -30.61 42.05
CA GLY A 154 -42.61 -29.66 43.17
C GLY A 154 -43.74 -28.63 43.05
N ASN A 155 -44.94 -29.09 42.74
CA ASN A 155 -46.16 -28.31 42.55
C ASN A 155 -47.04 -28.19 43.83
N SER A 156 -46.44 -28.31 45.02
CA SER A 156 -47.17 -28.29 46.30
C SER A 156 -47.89 -26.97 46.56
N GLU A 157 -47.30 -25.84 46.16
CA GLU A 157 -47.96 -24.55 46.35
C GLU A 157 -49.28 -24.43 45.56
N ALA A 158 -49.37 -25.06 44.38
CA ALA A 158 -50.64 -25.17 43.66
C ALA A 158 -51.65 -26.03 44.38
N ALA A 159 -51.24 -27.14 45.04
CA ALA A 159 -52.11 -27.95 45.86
C ALA A 159 -52.65 -27.21 47.09
N ASP A 160 -51.81 -26.40 47.74
CA ASP A 160 -52.20 -25.53 48.84
C ASP A 160 -53.24 -24.48 48.42
N LEU A 161 -53.11 -23.91 47.23
CA LEU A 161 -54.10 -22.98 46.66
C LEU A 161 -55.42 -23.70 46.31
N ALA A 162 -55.35 -24.91 45.76
CA ALA A 162 -56.57 -25.74 45.53
C ALA A 162 -57.32 -26.03 46.81
N ALA A 163 -56.62 -26.37 47.91
CA ALA A 163 -57.23 -26.58 49.23
C ALA A 163 -57.91 -25.32 49.80
N LYS A 164 -57.50 -24.13 49.37
CA LYS A 164 -58.13 -22.84 49.70
C LYS A 164 -59.24 -22.44 48.74
N GLY A 165 -59.65 -23.34 47.85
CA GLY A 165 -60.81 -23.14 46.96
C GLY A 165 -60.46 -22.43 45.62
N TYR A 166 -59.17 -22.21 45.26
CA TYR A 166 -58.80 -21.71 43.96
C TYR A 166 -59.04 -22.78 42.88
N ASN A 167 -59.48 -22.36 41.70
CA ASN A 167 -59.79 -23.31 40.63
C ASN A 167 -58.51 -23.83 39.96
N MET A 168 -58.09 -25.06 40.40
CA MET A 168 -56.96 -25.82 39.89
C MET A 168 -57.44 -27.10 39.20
N GLN A 169 -58.18 -26.96 38.10
CA GLN A 169 -58.88 -28.06 37.44
C GLN A 169 -57.87 -29.10 36.88
N TYR A 170 -56.68 -28.74 36.55
CA TYR A 170 -55.60 -29.63 36.07
C TYR A 170 -54.47 -29.76 37.08
N LEU A 171 -54.82 -29.66 38.39
CA LEU A 171 -53.84 -29.91 39.45
C LEU A 171 -53.09 -31.21 39.23
N TRP A 172 -51.82 -31.18 39.35
CA TRP A 172 -50.96 -32.35 39.26
C TRP A 172 -50.04 -32.45 40.48
N ASP A 173 -49.66 -33.65 40.81
CA ASP A 173 -48.76 -33.99 41.91
C ASP A 173 -47.61 -34.89 41.41
N GLY A 174 -46.54 -34.96 42.19
CA GLY A 174 -45.34 -35.73 41.84
C GLY A 174 -44.60 -35.17 40.66
N THR A 175 -43.93 -36.04 39.89
CA THR A 175 -43.23 -35.69 38.69
C THR A 175 -44.06 -35.96 37.45
N LYS A 176 -44.17 -35.00 36.56
CA LYS A 176 -44.87 -35.11 35.27
C LYS A 176 -43.93 -34.85 34.11
N VAL A 177 -44.03 -35.70 33.09
CA VAL A 177 -43.30 -35.57 31.85
C VAL A 177 -44.31 -35.23 30.75
N ARG A 178 -44.01 -34.13 29.99
CA ARG A 178 -44.86 -33.65 28.89
C ARG A 178 -44.02 -33.34 27.67
N PRO A 179 -44.50 -33.73 26.49
CA PRO A 179 -43.83 -33.26 25.27
C PRO A 179 -43.98 -31.74 25.14
N TYR A 180 -42.96 -31.07 24.63
CA TYR A 180 -43.03 -29.67 24.30
C TYR A 180 -42.42 -29.43 22.92
N PHE A 181 -42.86 -28.37 22.29
CA PHE A 181 -42.20 -27.80 21.09
C PHE A 181 -41.69 -26.42 21.41
N ARG A 182 -40.66 -26.02 20.68
CA ARG A 182 -40.11 -24.66 20.80
C ARG A 182 -39.65 -24.11 19.49
N GLY A 183 -39.65 -22.76 19.38
CA GLY A 183 -39.07 -22.02 18.30
C GLY A 183 -38.52 -20.70 18.81
N GLY A 184 -37.50 -20.19 18.18
CA GLY A 184 -36.89 -18.96 18.63
C GLY A 184 -35.82 -18.41 17.75
N ALA A 185 -35.19 -17.36 18.24
CA ALA A 185 -34.12 -16.63 17.56
C ALA A 185 -32.91 -16.49 18.47
N GLN A 186 -31.74 -16.46 17.82
CA GLN A 186 -30.44 -16.26 18.45
C GLN A 186 -29.72 -15.10 17.78
N ALA A 187 -29.11 -14.27 18.59
CA ALA A 187 -28.16 -13.23 18.16
C ALA A 187 -26.80 -13.54 18.78
N LEU A 188 -25.82 -13.90 17.94
CA LEU A 188 -24.47 -14.23 18.36
C LEU A 188 -23.52 -13.10 17.97
N PHE A 189 -22.85 -12.52 18.96
CA PHE A 189 -21.81 -11.50 18.81
C PHE A 189 -20.46 -12.17 19.00
N ARG A 190 -19.69 -12.26 17.92
CA ARG A 190 -18.37 -12.91 17.93
C ARG A 190 -17.34 -12.05 18.67
N VAL A 191 -16.73 -12.59 19.71
CA VAL A 191 -15.64 -11.99 20.47
C VAL A 191 -14.29 -12.50 19.95
N SER A 192 -14.21 -13.81 19.69
CA SER A 192 -13.02 -14.46 19.12
C SER A 192 -13.43 -15.64 18.21
N ASP A 193 -12.46 -16.40 17.70
CA ASP A 193 -12.75 -17.63 16.95
C ASP A 193 -13.46 -18.68 17.81
N HIS A 194 -13.21 -18.65 19.12
CA HIS A 194 -13.71 -19.66 20.06
C HIS A 194 -14.82 -19.16 20.98
N VAL A 195 -15.02 -17.84 21.12
CA VAL A 195 -15.96 -17.28 22.10
C VAL A 195 -16.87 -16.26 21.45
N GLY A 196 -18.16 -16.33 21.75
CA GLY A 196 -19.16 -15.34 21.38
C GLY A 196 -20.16 -15.10 22.51
N ILE A 197 -20.73 -13.90 22.56
CA ILE A 197 -21.86 -13.54 23.43
C ILE A 197 -23.13 -13.94 22.69
N LEU A 198 -24.00 -14.71 23.36
CA LEU A 198 -25.23 -15.24 22.80
C LEU A 198 -26.42 -14.61 23.50
N LEU A 199 -27.35 -14.03 22.74
CA LEU A 199 -28.69 -13.67 23.16
C LEU A 199 -29.67 -14.65 22.52
N GLU A 200 -30.64 -15.15 23.28
CA GLU A 200 -31.64 -16.07 22.79
C GLU A 200 -33.04 -15.70 23.32
N GLY A 201 -34.00 -15.66 22.41
CA GLY A 201 -35.41 -15.59 22.71
C GLY A 201 -36.12 -16.84 22.19
N SER A 202 -36.93 -17.52 23.03
CA SER A 202 -37.68 -18.68 22.59
C SER A 202 -39.11 -18.68 23.13
N PHE A 203 -40.03 -19.13 22.27
CA PHE A 203 -41.40 -19.50 22.61
C PHE A 203 -41.46 -21.02 22.77
N ASN A 204 -42.12 -21.47 23.85
CA ASN A 204 -42.26 -22.87 24.18
C ASN A 204 -43.73 -23.16 24.43
N GLY A 205 -44.25 -24.21 23.80
CA GLY A 205 -45.63 -24.66 23.94
C GLY A 205 -45.72 -26.13 24.39
N LEU A 206 -46.62 -26.43 25.30
CA LEU A 206 -46.85 -27.77 25.80
C LEU A 206 -48.33 -27.94 26.18
N SER A 207 -48.72 -29.13 26.66
CA SER A 207 -50.11 -29.43 26.98
C SER A 207 -50.67 -28.52 28.08
N ASP A 208 -51.96 -28.20 28.03
CA ASP A 208 -52.73 -27.36 28.94
C ASP A 208 -52.78 -27.86 30.45
N LYS A 209 -51.94 -28.81 30.79
CA LYS A 209 -51.84 -29.33 32.15
C LYS A 209 -50.55 -28.89 32.86
N TYR A 210 -49.80 -27.97 32.29
CA TYR A 210 -48.49 -27.57 32.82
C TYR A 210 -48.64 -26.60 34.00
N ASN A 211 -49.52 -25.62 33.86
CA ASN A 211 -49.74 -24.57 34.86
C ASN A 211 -50.82 -24.93 35.90
N SER A 212 -51.39 -26.13 35.89
CA SER A 212 -52.45 -26.62 36.77
C SER A 212 -53.82 -25.96 36.61
N LYS A 213 -53.96 -25.02 35.68
CA LYS A 213 -55.25 -24.37 35.40
C LYS A 213 -55.88 -24.92 34.12
N TYR A 214 -57.15 -24.74 33.97
CA TYR A 214 -57.86 -24.93 32.71
C TYR A 214 -57.85 -23.61 31.96
N GLY A 215 -57.46 -23.60 30.67
CA GLY A 215 -57.43 -22.41 29.86
C GLY A 215 -57.48 -22.71 28.37
N ASP A 216 -56.57 -22.17 27.62
CA ASP A 216 -56.37 -22.45 26.20
C ASP A 216 -55.83 -23.87 26.02
N ASN A 217 -55.99 -24.46 24.85
CA ASN A 217 -55.55 -25.84 24.54
C ASN A 217 -54.07 -26.15 24.77
N ILE A 218 -53.22 -25.14 24.95
CA ILE A 218 -51.77 -25.27 25.18
C ILE A 218 -51.28 -24.22 26.19
N ASP A 219 -50.47 -24.68 27.15
CA ASP A 219 -49.67 -23.80 27.99
C ASP A 219 -48.45 -23.27 27.25
N LYS A 220 -48.11 -22.03 27.54
CA LYS A 220 -47.05 -21.31 26.80
C LYS A 220 -46.12 -20.61 27.77
N TYR A 221 -44.82 -20.64 27.44
CA TYR A 221 -43.86 -19.78 28.13
C TYR A 221 -42.81 -19.27 27.18
N VAL A 222 -42.27 -18.09 27.46
CA VAL A 222 -41.22 -17.43 26.71
C VAL A 222 -39.95 -17.36 27.55
N ASN A 223 -38.83 -17.69 26.98
CA ASN A 223 -37.52 -17.51 27.60
C ASN A 223 -36.79 -16.36 26.93
N ALA A 224 -36.10 -15.56 27.75
CA ALA A 224 -35.12 -14.56 27.31
C ALA A 224 -33.81 -14.85 28.05
N LEU A 225 -32.79 -15.25 27.31
CA LEU A 225 -31.52 -15.73 27.82
C LEU A 225 -30.36 -14.96 27.25
N VAL A 226 -29.33 -14.76 28.06
CA VAL A 226 -28.03 -14.23 27.67
C VAL A 226 -26.95 -15.17 28.19
N GLY A 227 -25.86 -15.29 27.43
CA GLY A 227 -24.78 -16.16 27.84
C GLY A 227 -23.61 -16.15 26.86
N VAL A 228 -22.87 -17.23 26.88
CA VAL A 228 -21.70 -17.42 26.05
C VAL A 228 -21.80 -18.67 25.21
N ARG A 229 -21.35 -18.59 23.96
CA ARG A 229 -21.07 -19.73 23.09
C ARG A 229 -19.58 -19.97 23.05
N ILE A 230 -19.16 -21.21 23.27
CA ILE A 230 -17.78 -21.66 23.19
C ILE A 230 -17.68 -22.64 22.02
N ASN A 231 -17.00 -22.24 20.95
CA ASN A 231 -16.71 -23.09 19.80
C ASN A 231 -15.51 -23.99 20.09
N LEU A 232 -15.69 -25.30 19.96
CA LEU A 232 -14.63 -26.31 20.17
C LEU A 232 -13.69 -26.44 18.93
N GLY A 233 -13.85 -25.57 17.96
CA GLY A 233 -13.01 -25.43 16.76
C GLY A 233 -13.26 -24.11 16.07
N LYS A 234 -12.34 -23.69 15.19
CA LYS A 234 -12.46 -22.39 14.48
C LYS A 234 -13.66 -22.33 13.52
N GLY A 235 -14.17 -23.48 13.06
CA GLY A 235 -15.27 -23.54 12.09
C GLY A 235 -14.83 -23.21 10.65
N TYR A 236 -13.54 -22.97 10.42
CA TYR A 236 -12.97 -22.69 9.10
C TYR A 236 -11.49 -23.08 9.03
N GLN A 237 -11.02 -23.25 7.81
CA GLN A 237 -9.60 -23.41 7.48
C GLN A 237 -9.21 -22.35 6.46
N GLU A 238 -8.08 -21.70 6.68
CA GLU A 238 -7.44 -20.82 5.72
C GLU A 238 -6.39 -21.61 4.94
N ASN A 239 -6.55 -21.66 3.63
CA ASN A 239 -5.55 -22.19 2.72
C ASN A 239 -4.86 -21.00 2.08
N LYS A 240 -3.55 -20.94 2.25
CA LYS A 240 -2.70 -19.87 1.70
C LYS A 240 -1.92 -20.44 0.53
N GLU A 241 -2.07 -19.82 -0.61
CA GLU A 241 -1.37 -20.13 -1.84
C GLU A 241 -0.54 -18.91 -2.24
N GLU A 242 0.77 -19.08 -2.31
CA GLU A 242 1.67 -18.05 -2.77
C GLU A 242 1.58 -17.96 -4.29
N VAL A 243 1.25 -16.80 -4.80
CA VAL A 243 1.19 -16.52 -6.23
C VAL A 243 2.47 -15.82 -6.63
N TYR A 244 3.11 -16.35 -7.66
CA TYR A 244 4.32 -15.80 -8.25
C TYR A 244 3.99 -15.27 -9.64
N ARG A 245 4.60 -14.16 -10.01
CA ARG A 245 4.54 -13.61 -11.36
C ARG A 245 5.89 -13.77 -12.06
N ASP A 246 5.83 -13.97 -13.36
CA ASP A 246 7.01 -13.99 -14.19
C ASP A 246 7.48 -12.55 -14.46
N VAL A 247 8.71 -12.25 -14.05
CA VAL A 247 9.37 -10.95 -14.30
C VAL A 247 10.55 -11.17 -15.21
N ILE A 248 10.63 -10.35 -16.28
CA ILE A 248 11.78 -10.35 -17.19
C ILE A 248 12.87 -9.49 -16.56
N VAL A 249 13.98 -10.12 -16.22
CA VAL A 249 15.17 -9.43 -15.73
C VAL A 249 16.17 -9.33 -16.87
N ASN A 250 16.65 -8.11 -17.12
CA ASN A 250 17.66 -7.81 -18.12
C ASN A 250 19.05 -7.81 -17.46
N ASP A 251 19.82 -8.84 -17.68
CA ASP A 251 21.21 -8.92 -17.23
C ASP A 251 22.10 -8.25 -18.27
N THR A 252 22.57 -7.03 -17.97
CA THR A 252 23.44 -6.28 -18.86
C THR A 252 24.89 -6.73 -18.69
N ILE A 253 25.42 -7.36 -19.71
CA ILE A 253 26.81 -7.77 -19.78
C ILE A 253 27.63 -6.65 -20.41
N TYR A 254 28.72 -6.30 -19.76
CA TYR A 254 29.62 -5.23 -20.19
C TYR A 254 30.95 -5.79 -20.68
N LYS A 255 31.51 -5.15 -21.70
CA LYS A 255 32.93 -5.34 -22.09
C LYS A 255 33.69 -4.03 -21.98
N TYR A 256 34.97 -4.14 -21.76
CA TYR A 256 35.86 -3.01 -21.78
C TYR A 256 36.51 -2.88 -23.17
N VAL A 257 36.32 -1.71 -23.80
CA VAL A 257 36.92 -1.42 -25.10
C VAL A 257 37.98 -0.35 -24.87
N THR A 258 39.16 -0.59 -25.42
CA THR A 258 40.23 0.41 -25.42
C THR A 258 39.82 1.59 -26.32
N ILE A 259 39.80 2.79 -25.77
CA ILE A 259 39.59 4.00 -26.56
C ILE A 259 40.95 4.43 -27.06
N GLU A 260 41.15 4.40 -28.38
CA GLU A 260 42.22 5.18 -28.95
C GLU A 260 41.83 6.65 -28.76
N GLU A 261 42.67 7.40 -28.05
CA GLU A 261 42.47 8.85 -27.97
C GLU A 261 42.55 9.37 -29.41
N PRO A 262 41.58 10.19 -29.86
CA PRO A 262 41.65 10.82 -31.15
C PRO A 262 42.97 11.61 -31.18
N LYS A 263 43.83 11.36 -32.18
CA LYS A 263 45.01 12.17 -32.39
C LYS A 263 44.53 13.61 -32.45
N PRO A 264 45.20 14.55 -31.76
CA PRO A 264 44.79 15.95 -31.78
C PRO A 264 44.76 16.39 -33.24
N VAL A 265 43.60 16.68 -33.76
CA VAL A 265 43.42 17.29 -35.08
C VAL A 265 43.99 18.69 -34.91
N LYS A 266 45.13 18.98 -35.56
CA LYS A 266 45.69 20.32 -35.59
C LYS A 266 44.61 21.22 -36.20
N ALA A 267 44.16 22.21 -35.43
CA ALA A 267 43.15 23.15 -35.92
C ALA A 267 43.66 23.88 -37.15
N GLU A 268 42.81 24.02 -38.14
CA GLU A 268 43.20 24.80 -39.36
C GLU A 268 43.43 26.27 -38.98
N PRO A 269 44.48 26.91 -39.55
CA PRO A 269 44.80 28.31 -39.26
C PRO A 269 43.59 29.21 -39.56
N MET A 270 43.33 30.16 -38.69
CA MET A 270 42.25 31.14 -38.88
C MET A 270 42.88 32.49 -39.26
N ARG A 271 42.46 33.09 -40.38
CA ARG A 271 42.86 34.39 -40.85
C ARG A 271 41.69 35.37 -40.82
N ARG A 272 41.97 36.62 -40.38
CA ARG A 272 41.03 37.75 -40.41
C ARG A 272 41.75 39.03 -40.76
N GLU A 273 41.06 39.93 -41.47
CA GLU A 273 41.56 41.24 -41.92
C GLU A 273 40.67 42.33 -41.29
N VAL A 274 41.30 43.27 -40.54
CA VAL A 274 40.65 44.42 -39.91
C VAL A 274 40.99 45.66 -40.70
N PHE A 275 40.02 46.25 -41.34
CA PHE A 275 40.22 47.42 -42.24
C PHE A 275 40.00 48.75 -41.53
N PHE A 276 40.81 49.75 -41.92
CA PHE A 276 40.80 51.07 -41.31
C PHE A 276 40.46 52.18 -42.31
N VAL A 277 39.93 53.26 -41.83
CA VAL A 277 39.69 54.48 -42.62
C VAL A 277 41.01 55.16 -42.84
N ILE A 278 41.08 55.92 -43.93
CA ILE A 278 42.27 56.75 -44.27
C ILE A 278 42.64 57.64 -43.07
N ASN A 279 43.94 57.72 -42.79
CA ASN A 279 44.49 58.45 -41.65
C ASN A 279 43.93 58.15 -40.27
N LYS A 280 43.33 56.96 -40.15
CA LYS A 280 42.73 56.45 -38.87
C LYS A 280 43.30 55.08 -38.50
N TYR A 281 43.32 54.82 -37.20
CA TYR A 281 43.66 53.50 -36.59
C TYR A 281 42.60 53.02 -35.60
N ASP A 282 41.45 53.73 -35.49
CA ASP A 282 40.33 53.29 -34.60
C ASP A 282 39.64 52.09 -35.22
N ILE A 283 39.41 51.07 -34.43
CA ILE A 283 38.65 49.86 -34.82
C ILE A 283 37.19 50.26 -34.97
N ARG A 284 36.63 50.12 -36.15
CA ARG A 284 35.21 50.34 -36.41
C ARG A 284 34.39 49.22 -35.82
N ASP A 285 33.17 49.51 -35.40
CA ASP A 285 32.25 48.46 -34.84
C ASP A 285 32.01 47.29 -35.80
N THR A 286 31.96 47.59 -37.11
CA THR A 286 31.85 46.61 -38.19
C THR A 286 33.03 45.64 -38.29
N GLU A 287 34.21 46.07 -37.82
CA GLU A 287 35.47 45.30 -37.89
C GLU A 287 35.73 44.53 -36.55
N SER A 288 35.06 44.92 -35.43
CA SER A 288 35.32 44.38 -34.12
C SER A 288 34.98 42.87 -34.02
N GLY A 289 34.02 42.40 -34.81
CA GLY A 289 33.63 40.98 -34.87
C GLY A 289 34.74 40.06 -35.33
N LYS A 290 35.62 40.58 -36.28
CA LYS A 290 36.74 39.82 -36.80
C LYS A 290 37.83 39.55 -35.76
N ILE A 291 38.06 40.52 -34.87
CA ILE A 291 38.97 40.35 -33.72
C ILE A 291 38.40 39.37 -32.72
N LYS A 292 37.08 39.42 -32.50
CA LYS A 292 36.38 38.48 -31.68
C LYS A 292 36.51 37.04 -32.19
N ASP A 293 36.34 36.81 -33.49
CA ASP A 293 36.50 35.49 -34.10
C ASP A 293 37.90 34.89 -33.82
N ILE A 294 38.96 35.69 -33.97
CA ILE A 294 40.35 35.29 -33.66
C ILE A 294 40.46 34.94 -32.14
N ALA A 295 39.88 35.77 -31.27
CA ALA A 295 39.94 35.54 -29.85
C ALA A 295 39.20 34.26 -29.43
N GLU A 296 38.06 33.99 -30.05
CA GLU A 296 37.30 32.73 -29.82
C GLU A 296 38.08 31.52 -30.32
N TYR A 297 38.69 31.62 -31.49
CA TYR A 297 39.57 30.56 -32.00
C TYR A 297 40.73 30.29 -31.03
N MET A 298 41.39 31.33 -30.53
CA MET A 298 42.50 31.19 -29.60
C MET A 298 42.08 30.65 -28.24
N LYS A 299 40.85 30.99 -27.78
CA LYS A 299 40.28 30.41 -26.54
C LYS A 299 39.96 28.94 -26.73
N ALA A 300 39.46 28.54 -27.88
CA ALA A 300 39.17 27.14 -28.20
C ALA A 300 40.45 26.31 -28.39
N ASN A 301 41.54 26.93 -28.93
CA ASN A 301 42.80 26.28 -29.20
C ASN A 301 43.89 26.87 -28.30
N LYS A 302 44.09 26.26 -27.11
CA LYS A 302 44.95 26.82 -26.06
C LYS A 302 46.43 27.02 -26.48
N ASP A 303 46.92 26.19 -27.39
CA ASP A 303 48.31 26.25 -27.88
C ASP A 303 48.48 27.15 -29.09
N ALA A 304 47.41 27.65 -29.71
CA ALA A 304 47.48 28.55 -30.87
C ALA A 304 48.05 29.88 -30.49
N LYS A 305 48.84 30.43 -31.40
CA LYS A 305 49.41 31.76 -31.34
C LYS A 305 48.85 32.61 -32.48
N VAL A 306 48.74 33.93 -32.30
CA VAL A 306 48.27 34.82 -33.31
C VAL A 306 49.40 35.77 -33.72
N ASN A 307 49.60 35.88 -35.01
CA ASN A 307 50.49 36.90 -35.62
C ASN A 307 49.64 38.07 -36.17
N VAL A 308 49.90 39.27 -35.69
CA VAL A 308 49.18 40.50 -36.02
C VAL A 308 50.08 41.44 -36.80
N VAL A 309 49.79 41.68 -38.08
CA VAL A 309 50.63 42.53 -38.90
C VAL A 309 49.84 43.73 -39.46
N GLY A 310 50.27 44.90 -39.13
CA GLY A 310 49.68 46.16 -39.62
C GLY A 310 50.28 46.65 -40.92
N TYR A 311 49.43 47.20 -41.78
CA TYR A 311 49.78 47.72 -43.10
C TYR A 311 49.16 49.09 -43.31
N ALA A 312 49.78 49.85 -44.23
CA ALA A 312 49.29 51.10 -44.74
C ALA A 312 49.31 51.13 -46.29
N ASP A 313 48.39 51.85 -46.87
CA ASP A 313 48.32 51.99 -48.32
C ASP A 313 49.51 52.83 -48.87
N ALA A 314 49.97 52.49 -50.06
CA ALA A 314 51.06 53.21 -50.73
C ALA A 314 50.57 54.44 -51.46
N GLY A 315 49.26 54.58 -51.69
CA GLY A 315 48.71 55.70 -52.49
C GLY A 315 48.56 57.00 -51.71
N THR A 316 48.69 56.93 -50.35
CA THR A 316 48.56 58.14 -49.53
C THR A 316 49.63 58.20 -48.44
N GLY A 317 49.97 59.45 -48.03
CA GLY A 317 50.95 59.67 -46.98
C GLY A 317 52.41 59.58 -47.52
N ASN A 318 53.36 59.48 -46.58
CA ASN A 318 54.78 59.22 -46.88
C ASN A 318 55.27 58.10 -45.94
N ASP A 319 56.47 57.59 -46.15
CA ASP A 319 56.95 56.42 -45.37
C ASP A 319 56.88 56.63 -43.88
N ARG A 320 57.22 57.80 -43.34
CA ARG A 320 57.13 58.09 -41.89
C ARG A 320 55.70 58.04 -41.34
N VAL A 321 54.76 58.53 -42.14
CA VAL A 321 53.33 58.51 -41.78
C VAL A 321 52.76 57.07 -41.84
N ASN A 322 53.13 56.36 -42.93
CA ASN A 322 52.65 54.97 -43.15
C ASN A 322 53.28 54.00 -42.16
N ASP A 323 54.50 54.17 -41.75
CA ASP A 323 55.14 53.36 -40.70
C ASP A 323 54.41 53.59 -39.34
N ARG A 324 54.11 54.84 -39.01
CA ARG A 324 53.37 55.17 -37.81
C ARG A 324 51.94 54.60 -37.81
N LEU A 325 51.19 54.77 -38.90
CA LEU A 325 49.81 54.29 -39.00
C LEU A 325 49.74 52.79 -39.01
N SER A 326 50.61 52.10 -39.74
CA SER A 326 50.62 50.63 -39.72
C SER A 326 50.90 50.05 -38.32
N LYS A 327 51.85 50.67 -37.60
CA LYS A 327 52.15 50.29 -36.22
C LYS A 327 50.97 50.59 -35.31
N GLN A 328 50.36 51.77 -35.36
CA GLN A 328 49.19 52.10 -34.52
C GLN A 328 48.00 51.18 -34.79
N ARG A 329 47.79 50.74 -36.06
CA ARG A 329 46.74 49.77 -36.42
C ARG A 329 47.02 48.39 -35.85
N ALA A 330 48.29 47.92 -35.84
CA ALA A 330 48.62 46.67 -35.17
C ALA A 330 48.49 46.83 -33.68
N ASP A 331 48.97 47.91 -33.07
CA ASP A 331 48.94 48.13 -31.62
C ASP A 331 47.47 48.13 -31.07
N VAL A 332 46.56 48.82 -31.78
CA VAL A 332 45.16 48.88 -31.30
C VAL A 332 44.44 47.50 -31.37
N VAL A 333 44.83 46.70 -32.39
CA VAL A 333 44.27 45.33 -32.49
C VAL A 333 44.85 44.40 -31.40
N VAL A 334 46.17 44.48 -31.17
CA VAL A 334 46.82 43.73 -30.06
C VAL A 334 46.24 44.14 -28.72
N LYS A 335 46.08 45.45 -28.50
CA LYS A 335 45.46 45.99 -27.30
C LYS A 335 44.03 45.42 -27.10
N ALA A 336 43.25 45.38 -28.18
CA ALA A 336 41.91 44.79 -28.12
C ALA A 336 41.95 43.30 -27.79
N LEU A 337 42.86 42.52 -28.35
CA LEU A 337 43.02 41.10 -28.02
C LEU A 337 43.37 40.88 -26.54
N ILE A 338 44.22 41.71 -25.96
CA ILE A 338 44.68 41.61 -24.59
C ILE A 338 43.59 42.12 -23.61
N GLU A 339 43.19 43.39 -23.79
CA GLU A 339 42.36 44.08 -22.78
C GLU A 339 40.87 43.73 -22.88
N LYS A 340 40.34 43.56 -24.09
CA LYS A 340 38.90 43.28 -24.30
C LYS A 340 38.59 41.77 -24.34
N TYR A 341 39.51 40.99 -24.94
CA TYR A 341 39.26 39.56 -25.13
C TYR A 341 40.14 38.66 -24.26
N GLU A 342 41.00 39.23 -23.43
CA GLU A 342 41.79 38.51 -22.40
C GLU A 342 42.74 37.45 -22.98
N ILE A 343 43.28 37.69 -24.18
CA ILE A 343 44.27 36.79 -24.76
C ILE A 343 45.65 37.13 -24.15
N ALA A 344 46.35 36.09 -23.66
CA ALA A 344 47.63 36.21 -23.02
C ALA A 344 48.69 36.81 -24.02
N ALA A 345 49.47 37.81 -23.59
CA ALA A 345 50.37 38.55 -24.42
C ALA A 345 51.50 37.68 -25.05
N ASP A 346 51.90 36.62 -24.36
CA ASP A 346 52.93 35.66 -24.84
C ASP A 346 52.44 34.79 -26.02
N ARG A 347 51.14 34.85 -26.31
CA ARG A 347 50.48 34.16 -27.42
C ARG A 347 50.30 35.09 -28.63
N ILE A 348 50.66 36.34 -28.52
CA ILE A 348 50.52 37.38 -29.59
C ILE A 348 51.88 37.83 -30.08
N SER A 349 52.17 37.62 -31.34
CA SER A 349 53.26 38.29 -32.04
C SER A 349 52.72 39.38 -32.96
N TYR A 350 53.41 40.52 -33.04
CA TYR A 350 52.94 41.58 -33.90
C TYR A 350 54.08 42.28 -34.62
N ASP A 351 53.76 42.82 -35.78
CA ASP A 351 54.69 43.54 -36.62
C ASP A 351 53.95 44.63 -37.42
N SER A 352 54.70 45.51 -38.08
CA SER A 352 54.15 46.51 -38.98
C SER A 352 55.04 46.69 -40.21
N LYS A 353 54.43 46.76 -41.36
CA LYS A 353 55.18 46.82 -42.65
C LYS A 353 55.11 48.16 -43.36
N GLY A 354 54.47 49.15 -42.76
CA GLY A 354 54.28 50.43 -43.45
C GLY A 354 53.50 50.27 -44.74
N ALA A 355 53.93 50.93 -45.74
CA ALA A 355 53.47 50.78 -47.13
C ALA A 355 54.37 49.91 -48.00
N ARG A 356 55.42 49.29 -47.41
CA ARG A 356 56.43 48.51 -48.16
C ARG A 356 55.88 47.16 -48.66
N VAL A 357 54.86 46.67 -48.05
CA VAL A 357 54.15 45.48 -48.47
C VAL A 357 52.70 45.83 -48.66
N GLN A 358 52.14 45.48 -49.80
CA GLN A 358 50.74 45.71 -50.14
C GLN A 358 50.03 44.36 -50.26
N PRO A 359 49.34 43.89 -49.18
CA PRO A 359 48.68 42.62 -49.20
C PRO A 359 47.53 42.50 -50.22
N PHE A 360 47.00 43.64 -50.65
CA PHE A 360 45.96 43.77 -51.67
C PHE A 360 46.39 44.65 -52.80
N PRO A 361 47.23 44.15 -53.72
CA PRO A 361 47.83 44.98 -54.80
C PRO A 361 46.79 45.54 -55.77
N GLU A 362 45.67 44.89 -55.95
CA GLU A 362 44.55 45.28 -56.81
C GLU A 362 43.72 46.45 -56.26
N ASN A 363 43.79 46.65 -54.93
CA ASN A 363 42.97 47.69 -54.26
C ASN A 363 43.78 48.41 -53.18
N ASN A 364 44.26 49.63 -53.52
CA ASN A 364 45.09 50.39 -52.60
C ASN A 364 44.42 50.67 -51.26
N ASP A 365 43.10 50.95 -51.25
CA ASP A 365 42.33 51.23 -50.01
C ASP A 365 42.27 50.08 -49.06
N MET A 366 42.30 48.85 -49.56
CA MET A 366 42.29 47.63 -48.72
C MET A 366 43.63 47.41 -47.99
N ASN A 367 44.68 48.09 -48.40
CA ASN A 367 45.98 48.01 -47.71
C ASN A 367 45.99 48.80 -46.36
N ARG A 368 44.93 49.51 -46.03
CA ARG A 368 44.72 50.07 -44.70
C ARG A 368 44.17 48.97 -43.79
N VAL A 369 45.01 48.04 -43.48
CA VAL A 369 44.55 46.76 -42.84
C VAL A 369 45.52 46.30 -41.76
N THR A 370 44.95 45.57 -40.77
CA THR A 370 45.75 44.68 -39.94
C THR A 370 45.28 43.26 -40.20
N ILE A 371 46.19 42.36 -40.53
CA ILE A 371 45.96 40.97 -40.81
C ILE A 371 46.35 40.18 -39.59
N LEU A 372 45.39 39.33 -39.11
CA LEU A 372 45.57 38.43 -38.00
C LEU A 372 45.59 37.02 -38.58
N ILE A 373 46.55 36.19 -38.16
CA ILE A 373 46.63 34.76 -38.48
C ILE A 373 46.90 34.05 -37.20
N ALA A 374 45.93 33.23 -36.82
CA ALA A 374 45.99 32.36 -35.59
C ALA A 374 46.23 30.93 -36.04
N GLU A 375 47.21 30.24 -35.48
CA GLU A 375 47.59 28.88 -35.84
C GLU A 375 48.15 28.11 -34.62
#